data_f1d97fe5cd723c1f34a4c467e5e89a73
#
_entry.id   f1d97fe5cd723c1f34a4c467e5e89a73
#
_cell.length_a   1.000
_cell.length_b   1.000
_cell.length_c   1.000
_cell.angle_alpha   90.00
_cell.angle_beta   90.00
_cell.angle_gamma   90.00
#
_symmetry.space_group_name_H-M   'P 1'
#
loop_
_entity.id
_entity.type
_entity.pdbx_description
1 polymer ?
#
loop_
_entity_poly.entity_id
_entity_poly.type
_entity_poly.pdbx_seq_one_letter_code
_entity_poly.pdbx_strand_id
1 'polypeptide(L)'
;MGQPSVKVRIETLQPTASLLAEQLQARLKVRYAVVLLIAVCLSMTALAVWESWNSRHYHLHDKEVAMSNLAQTLASQAQSTIKQADTMLFTLVDRLEKDGAGQAPFSRVQQLLVAQRSELPQLHGLFVYDENGRWLVNSNGASVPQSNNSDREYFVFHREHPERGPHIGPSIKSRSTGEWIMTVSRRINHPDGSFAGVALATVYLNHFLALYDGIDMGKNGAISLIADNGNLQVRRPFNENDIGTSVVNGPLFTQLLPYASSGTATIKSVIDGVERVVGFRRVEGYPLIVSAALNKQEVLAAWRQESLNSATIVALLLAILGTLGYRLIRVMKQQNRVQNELLEAQEKLLEINHSLELLALEDALTGLANRRQFDLFMLAEMGRARRSQSMLAMLMIDVDHFKLFNDHYGHVAGDECLRRISAVITESIQRPGDLAVRYGGEEFAVVLPGTDYVGAFLVAEKIRRAVQQAGIVHSEGIEGVVTVSLGVCAYDPASQAKADDLISAADKAMYVAKASGRNMSVIAN
;
A
#
# COMPACT_ATOMS: atom_id res chain seq x y z
N MET A 1 -45.17 -40.60 33.20
CA MET A 1 -44.44 -39.34 33.11
C MET A 1 -42.94 -39.62 33.06
N GLY A 2 -42.21 -39.13 32.09
CA GLY A 2 -40.76 -39.26 32.05
C GLY A 2 -40.27 -39.90 30.76
N GLN A 3 -40.13 -39.11 29.69
CA GLN A 3 -39.45 -39.49 28.46
C GLN A 3 -37.95 -39.72 28.70
N PRO A 4 -37.30 -40.59 27.95
CA PRO A 4 -35.89 -40.42 27.62
C PRO A 4 -35.67 -40.38 26.11
N SER A 5 -35.72 -39.22 25.54
CA SER A 5 -35.18 -38.94 24.21
C SER A 5 -34.05 -37.94 24.38
N VAL A 6 -32.84 -38.36 24.61
CA VAL A 6 -31.67 -37.46 24.50
C VAL A 6 -30.39 -38.27 24.39
N LYS A 7 -30.09 -38.88 23.28
CA LYS A 7 -28.67 -39.23 22.98
C LYS A 7 -28.28 -39.29 21.50
N VAL A 8 -29.19 -38.96 20.59
CA VAL A 8 -28.87 -38.99 19.14
C VAL A 8 -28.59 -37.57 18.57
N ARG A 9 -28.61 -36.50 19.39
CA ARG A 9 -28.60 -35.10 18.92
C ARG A 9 -27.27 -34.37 19.02
N ILE A 10 -26.17 -35.01 19.38
CA ILE A 10 -24.88 -34.31 19.61
C ILE A 10 -23.90 -34.42 18.43
N GLU A 11 -24.03 -35.42 17.56
CA GLU A 11 -23.08 -35.55 16.42
C GLU A 11 -23.42 -34.73 15.18
N THR A 12 -24.63 -34.21 15.04
CA THR A 12 -25.04 -33.41 13.87
C THR A 12 -24.75 -31.91 13.96
N LEU A 13 -24.26 -31.39 15.09
CA LEU A 13 -23.97 -29.96 15.29
C LEU A 13 -22.49 -29.58 15.08
N GLN A 14 -21.57 -30.52 15.01
CA GLN A 14 -20.16 -30.26 14.80
C GLN A 14 -19.80 -29.80 13.35
N PRO A 15 -20.40 -30.32 12.27
CA PRO A 15 -20.05 -29.91 10.93
C PRO A 15 -20.44 -28.45 10.61
N THR A 16 -21.52 -27.92 11.19
CA THR A 16 -21.99 -26.54 10.93
C THR A 16 -21.09 -25.46 11.55
N ALA A 17 -20.52 -25.74 12.72
CA ALA A 17 -19.59 -24.80 13.37
C ALA A 17 -18.22 -24.73 12.67
N SER A 18 -17.72 -25.85 12.15
CA SER A 18 -16.48 -25.89 11.38
C SER A 18 -16.62 -25.17 10.03
N LEU A 19 -17.74 -25.34 9.34
CA LEU A 19 -18.07 -24.66 8.08
C LEU A 19 -18.15 -23.14 8.24
N LEU A 20 -18.80 -22.67 9.30
CA LEU A 20 -18.87 -21.25 9.63
C LEU A 20 -17.48 -20.67 9.93
N ALA A 21 -16.62 -21.41 10.63
CA ALA A 21 -15.26 -21.00 10.93
C ALA A 21 -14.40 -20.91 9.65
N GLU A 22 -14.50 -21.86 8.73
CA GLU A 22 -13.80 -21.83 7.44
C GLU A 22 -14.27 -20.69 6.53
N GLN A 23 -15.57 -20.45 6.46
CA GLN A 23 -16.12 -19.31 5.70
C GLN A 23 -15.65 -17.96 6.28
N LEU A 24 -15.58 -17.84 7.61
CA LEU A 24 -15.07 -16.65 8.27
C LEU A 24 -13.59 -16.43 7.97
N GLN A 25 -12.78 -17.49 8.03
CA GLN A 25 -11.36 -17.46 7.69
C GLN A 25 -11.14 -17.08 6.22
N ALA A 26 -11.93 -17.62 5.29
CA ALA A 26 -11.84 -17.27 3.88
C ALA A 26 -12.14 -15.79 3.60
N ARG A 27 -13.18 -15.23 4.24
CA ARG A 27 -13.51 -13.80 4.17
C ARG A 27 -12.41 -12.92 4.79
N LEU A 28 -11.81 -13.35 5.89
CA LEU A 28 -10.68 -12.66 6.52
C LEU A 28 -9.46 -12.63 5.62
N LYS A 29 -9.08 -13.75 4.98
CA LYS A 29 -7.96 -13.81 4.02
C LYS A 29 -8.13 -12.80 2.87
N VAL A 30 -9.33 -12.70 2.29
CA VAL A 30 -9.61 -11.71 1.23
C VAL A 30 -9.50 -10.28 1.75
N ARG A 31 -10.01 -9.99 2.96
CA ARG A 31 -9.88 -8.66 3.59
C ARG A 31 -8.43 -8.29 3.85
N TYR A 32 -7.63 -9.20 4.39
CA TYR A 32 -6.20 -8.97 4.61
C TYR A 32 -5.45 -8.71 3.30
N ALA A 33 -5.74 -9.45 2.23
CA ALA A 33 -5.13 -9.22 0.92
C ALA A 33 -5.48 -7.83 0.37
N VAL A 34 -6.73 -7.37 0.52
CA VAL A 34 -7.15 -6.01 0.11
C VAL A 34 -6.45 -4.93 0.94
N VAL A 35 -6.40 -5.09 2.26
CA VAL A 35 -5.74 -4.12 3.15
C VAL A 35 -4.25 -4.03 2.84
N LEU A 36 -3.59 -5.18 2.64
CA LEU A 36 -2.17 -5.22 2.28
C LEU A 36 -1.92 -4.53 0.93
N LEU A 37 -2.75 -4.80 -0.08
CA LEU A 37 -2.63 -4.15 -1.38
C LEU A 37 -2.76 -2.63 -1.27
N ILE A 38 -3.77 -2.14 -0.53
CA ILE A 38 -3.97 -0.70 -0.28
C ILE A 38 -2.75 -0.12 0.46
N ALA A 39 -2.26 -0.80 1.50
CA ALA A 39 -1.10 -0.34 2.26
C ALA A 39 0.16 -0.22 1.38
N VAL A 40 0.41 -1.19 0.50
CA VAL A 40 1.52 -1.14 -0.47
C VAL A 40 1.35 0.02 -1.46
N CYS A 41 0.15 0.21 -2.03
CA CYS A 41 -0.11 1.33 -2.94
C CYS A 41 0.08 2.69 -2.24
N LEU A 42 -0.40 2.84 -1.02
CA LEU A 42 -0.23 4.07 -0.23
C LEU A 42 1.25 4.32 0.11
N SER A 43 2.00 3.29 0.51
CA SER A 43 3.43 3.43 0.82
C SER A 43 4.25 3.82 -0.42
N MET A 44 3.97 3.24 -1.58
CA MET A 44 4.63 3.61 -2.84
C MET A 44 4.33 5.06 -3.22
N THR A 45 3.08 5.49 -3.10
CA THR A 45 2.68 6.87 -3.40
C THR A 45 3.33 7.86 -2.43
N ALA A 46 3.33 7.54 -1.13
CA ALA A 46 3.96 8.37 -0.11
C ALA A 46 5.46 8.50 -0.33
N LEU A 47 6.14 7.40 -0.69
CA LEU A 47 7.58 7.41 -1.00
C LEU A 47 7.88 8.28 -2.23
N ALA A 48 7.10 8.15 -3.31
CA ALA A 48 7.28 8.96 -4.52
C ALA A 48 7.08 10.47 -4.26
N VAL A 49 6.08 10.82 -3.46
CA VAL A 49 5.84 12.22 -3.06
C VAL A 49 6.99 12.75 -2.21
N TRP A 50 7.46 11.96 -1.25
CA TRP A 50 8.59 12.32 -0.40
C TRP A 50 9.87 12.50 -1.20
N GLU A 51 10.17 11.58 -2.13
CA GLU A 51 11.33 11.65 -3.03
C GLU A 51 11.28 12.91 -3.91
N SER A 52 10.13 13.20 -4.54
CA SER A 52 9.95 14.40 -5.36
C SER A 52 10.13 15.69 -4.53
N TRP A 53 9.60 15.72 -3.30
CA TRP A 53 9.81 16.86 -2.39
C TRP A 53 11.29 17.03 -2.05
N ASN A 54 11.95 15.97 -1.64
CA ASN A 54 13.36 16.00 -1.25
C ASN A 54 14.26 16.41 -2.42
N SER A 55 14.02 15.85 -3.61
CA SER A 55 14.71 16.22 -4.85
C SER A 55 14.55 17.71 -5.18
N ARG A 56 13.33 18.26 -5.02
CA ARG A 56 13.11 19.70 -5.22
C ARG A 56 13.94 20.57 -4.29
N HIS A 57 14.00 20.21 -3.00
CA HIS A 57 14.81 20.94 -2.02
C HIS A 57 16.29 20.84 -2.36
N TYR A 58 16.75 19.65 -2.74
CA TYR A 58 18.13 19.44 -3.12
C TYR A 58 18.55 20.31 -4.33
N HIS A 59 17.75 20.31 -5.40
CA HIS A 59 18.02 21.11 -6.59
C HIS A 59 18.06 22.61 -6.29
N LEU A 60 17.19 23.13 -5.45
CA LEU A 60 17.20 24.53 -5.05
C LEU A 60 18.44 24.87 -4.21
N HIS A 61 18.72 24.06 -3.19
CA HIS A 61 19.85 24.28 -2.29
C HIS A 61 21.19 24.18 -3.01
N ASP A 62 21.37 23.21 -3.92
CA ASP A 62 22.57 23.09 -4.74
C ASP A 62 22.83 24.39 -5.53
N LYS A 63 21.78 24.97 -6.13
CA LYS A 63 21.90 26.22 -6.90
C LYS A 63 22.09 27.45 -6.00
N GLU A 64 21.53 27.48 -4.80
CA GLU A 64 21.81 28.51 -3.81
C GLU A 64 23.29 28.53 -3.43
N VAL A 65 23.87 27.36 -3.11
CA VAL A 65 25.30 27.24 -2.81
C VAL A 65 26.15 27.66 -4.00
N ALA A 66 25.80 27.21 -5.21
CA ALA A 66 26.52 27.61 -6.42
C ALA A 66 26.49 29.13 -6.65
N MET A 67 25.33 29.77 -6.47
CA MET A 67 25.19 31.22 -6.61
C MET A 67 25.95 32.01 -5.53
N SER A 68 25.97 31.51 -4.30
CA SER A 68 26.77 32.08 -3.21
C SER A 68 28.27 32.07 -3.55
N ASN A 69 28.77 30.91 -3.99
CA ASN A 69 30.19 30.77 -4.38
C ASN A 69 30.56 31.64 -5.58
N LEU A 70 29.65 31.71 -6.55
CA LEU A 70 29.87 32.60 -7.72
C LEU A 70 29.90 34.07 -7.31
N ALA A 71 28.94 34.50 -6.48
CA ALA A 71 28.92 35.88 -5.99
C ALA A 71 30.18 36.21 -5.19
N GLN A 72 30.73 35.27 -4.42
CA GLN A 72 32.02 35.44 -3.72
C GLN A 72 33.18 35.62 -4.69
N THR A 73 33.27 34.75 -5.71
CA THR A 73 34.34 34.81 -6.70
C THR A 73 34.31 36.14 -7.46
N LEU A 74 33.13 36.55 -7.93
CA LEU A 74 32.93 37.78 -8.64
C LEU A 74 33.17 39.04 -7.79
N ALA A 75 32.79 38.99 -6.50
CA ALA A 75 33.08 40.05 -5.54
C ALA A 75 34.59 40.20 -5.31
N SER A 76 35.33 39.10 -5.20
CA SER A 76 36.81 39.12 -5.08
C SER A 76 37.49 39.67 -6.33
N GLN A 77 36.96 39.33 -7.53
CA GLN A 77 37.48 39.90 -8.78
C GLN A 77 37.19 41.39 -8.90
N ALA A 78 35.97 41.82 -8.58
CA ALA A 78 35.64 43.24 -8.55
C ALA A 78 36.53 43.99 -7.55
N GLN A 79 36.70 43.43 -6.32
CA GLN A 79 37.61 43.96 -5.33
C GLN A 79 39.04 44.15 -5.88
N SER A 80 39.59 43.11 -6.53
CA SER A 80 40.93 43.14 -7.09
C SER A 80 41.07 44.22 -8.15
N THR A 81 40.12 44.31 -9.09
CA THR A 81 40.10 45.30 -10.17
C THR A 81 40.04 46.73 -9.62
N ILE A 82 39.13 46.98 -8.68
CA ILE A 82 38.97 48.30 -8.05
C ILE A 82 40.21 48.65 -7.21
N LYS A 83 40.73 47.68 -6.44
CA LYS A 83 41.91 47.88 -5.59
C LYS A 83 43.15 48.23 -6.42
N GLN A 84 43.35 47.65 -7.57
CA GLN A 84 44.45 48.01 -8.49
C GLN A 84 44.32 49.45 -8.94
N ALA A 85 43.13 49.86 -9.43
CA ALA A 85 42.87 51.25 -9.82
C ALA A 85 43.09 52.22 -8.62
N ASP A 86 42.55 51.87 -7.46
CA ASP A 86 42.66 52.68 -6.23
C ASP A 86 44.12 52.82 -5.74
N THR A 87 44.90 51.73 -5.76
CA THR A 87 46.32 51.76 -5.34
C THR A 87 47.15 52.67 -6.27
N MET A 88 46.86 52.65 -7.57
CA MET A 88 47.51 53.56 -8.53
C MET A 88 47.15 55.02 -8.27
N LEU A 89 45.88 55.30 -8.04
CA LEU A 89 45.44 56.64 -7.67
C LEU A 89 46.04 57.12 -6.36
N PHE A 90 46.13 56.26 -5.34
CA PHE A 90 46.76 56.59 -4.07
C PHE A 90 48.23 57.03 -4.29
N THR A 91 48.99 56.23 -5.02
CA THR A 91 50.40 56.54 -5.31
C THR A 91 50.54 57.82 -6.13
N LEU A 92 49.65 58.03 -7.09
CA LEU A 92 49.63 59.21 -7.92
C LEU A 92 49.31 60.46 -7.08
N VAL A 93 48.30 60.43 -6.26
CA VAL A 93 47.90 61.54 -5.38
C VAL A 93 49.04 61.90 -4.40
N ASP A 94 49.62 60.89 -3.73
CA ASP A 94 50.72 61.08 -2.79
C ASP A 94 51.92 61.80 -3.48
N ARG A 95 52.21 61.43 -4.69
CA ARG A 95 53.26 62.05 -5.50
C ARG A 95 52.93 63.50 -5.88
N LEU A 96 51.69 63.72 -6.38
CA LEU A 96 51.28 65.07 -6.84
C LEU A 96 51.20 66.07 -5.67
N GLU A 97 50.79 65.60 -4.45
CA GLU A 97 50.77 66.46 -3.27
C GLU A 97 52.17 66.76 -2.71
N LYS A 98 53.14 65.83 -2.82
CA LYS A 98 54.51 66.02 -2.38
C LYS A 98 55.33 66.88 -3.32
N ASP A 99 55.19 66.68 -4.64
CA ASP A 99 55.93 67.42 -5.66
C ASP A 99 55.33 68.80 -5.91
N GLY A 100 54.16 69.13 -5.35
CA GLY A 100 53.39 70.34 -5.61
C GLY A 100 52.64 70.30 -6.93
N ALA A 101 51.29 70.38 -6.86
CA ALA A 101 50.40 70.22 -8.01
C ALA A 101 50.60 71.20 -9.19
N GLY A 102 51.54 72.18 -9.08
CA GLY A 102 51.85 73.12 -10.11
C GLY A 102 53.32 73.12 -10.61
N GLN A 103 54.18 72.27 -10.01
CA GLN A 103 55.62 72.27 -10.35
C GLN A 103 56.15 70.95 -10.89
N ALA A 104 55.36 69.83 -10.81
CA ALA A 104 55.76 68.57 -11.40
C ALA A 104 55.84 68.71 -12.92
N PRO A 105 56.90 68.21 -13.63
CA PRO A 105 56.88 68.13 -15.05
C PRO A 105 55.81 67.18 -15.52
N PHE A 106 54.61 67.70 -15.90
CA PHE A 106 53.45 66.93 -16.35
C PHE A 106 53.78 65.86 -17.41
N SER A 107 54.86 66.13 -18.22
CA SER A 107 55.35 65.14 -19.18
C SER A 107 55.85 63.82 -18.52
N ARG A 108 56.50 63.89 -17.35
CA ARG A 108 56.96 62.68 -16.63
C ARG A 108 55.81 61.96 -15.99
N VAL A 109 54.82 62.66 -15.44
CA VAL A 109 53.56 62.05 -14.89
C VAL A 109 52.80 61.41 -16.02
N GLN A 110 52.70 62.05 -17.18
CA GLN A 110 52.02 61.49 -18.36
C GLN A 110 52.71 60.21 -18.85
N GLN A 111 54.00 60.15 -18.94
CA GLN A 111 54.75 58.93 -19.32
C GLN A 111 54.51 57.82 -18.30
N LEU A 112 54.48 58.12 -16.99
CA LEU A 112 54.16 57.17 -15.99
C LEU A 112 52.72 56.62 -16.13
N LEU A 113 51.71 57.46 -16.33
CA LEU A 113 50.34 57.09 -16.54
C LEU A 113 50.15 56.24 -17.77
N VAL A 114 50.82 56.55 -18.86
CA VAL A 114 50.80 55.74 -20.10
C VAL A 114 51.40 54.36 -19.85
N ALA A 115 52.57 54.28 -19.15
CA ALA A 115 53.20 53.03 -18.84
C ALA A 115 52.31 52.17 -17.87
N GLN A 116 51.74 52.79 -16.85
CA GLN A 116 50.84 52.08 -15.93
C GLN A 116 49.56 51.54 -16.56
N ARG A 117 48.97 52.33 -17.50
CA ARG A 117 47.79 51.88 -18.25
C ARG A 117 48.10 50.68 -19.14
N SER A 118 49.30 50.65 -19.79
CA SER A 118 49.71 49.56 -20.68
C SER A 118 49.81 48.22 -19.96
N GLU A 119 50.11 48.20 -18.63
CA GLU A 119 50.17 47.00 -17.79
C GLU A 119 48.80 46.55 -17.32
N LEU A 120 47.77 47.40 -17.44
CA LEU A 120 46.41 47.13 -16.92
C LEU A 120 45.34 47.32 -17.99
N PRO A 121 45.13 46.35 -18.86
CA PRO A 121 44.20 46.43 -19.99
C PRO A 121 42.72 46.66 -19.56
N GLN A 122 42.38 46.40 -18.31
CA GLN A 122 41.07 46.69 -17.74
C GLN A 122 40.81 48.18 -17.53
N LEU A 123 41.87 49.02 -17.48
CA LEU A 123 41.71 50.46 -17.34
C LEU A 123 41.48 51.12 -18.72
N HIS A 124 40.39 51.89 -18.81
CA HIS A 124 40.16 52.77 -19.95
C HIS A 124 41.17 53.94 -19.97
N GLY A 125 41.43 54.55 -18.78
CA GLY A 125 42.39 55.61 -18.65
C GLY A 125 42.61 56.12 -17.25
N LEU A 126 43.72 56.85 -17.06
CA LEU A 126 44.09 57.58 -15.84
C LEU A 126 44.13 59.07 -16.21
N PHE A 127 43.53 59.87 -15.33
CA PHE A 127 43.38 61.32 -15.58
C PHE A 127 43.68 62.13 -14.33
N VAL A 128 44.15 63.32 -14.47
CA VAL A 128 44.33 64.32 -13.41
C VAL A 128 43.65 65.60 -13.83
N TYR A 129 42.84 66.16 -12.96
CA TYR A 129 42.11 67.41 -13.14
C TYR A 129 42.55 68.41 -12.09
N ASP A 130 42.65 69.71 -12.50
CA ASP A 130 42.88 70.83 -11.59
C ASP A 130 41.61 71.13 -10.73
N GLU A 131 41.73 72.12 -9.82
CA GLU A 131 40.64 72.59 -8.96
C GLU A 131 39.39 73.09 -9.70
N ASN A 132 39.58 73.48 -10.98
CA ASN A 132 38.53 73.99 -11.87
C ASN A 132 37.97 72.89 -12.81
N GLY A 133 38.45 71.65 -12.70
CA GLY A 133 38.04 70.54 -13.54
C GLY A 133 38.69 70.48 -14.94
N ARG A 134 39.75 71.27 -15.16
CA ARG A 134 40.53 71.23 -16.42
C ARG A 134 41.47 70.03 -16.43
N TRP A 135 41.66 69.45 -17.58
CA TRP A 135 42.54 68.29 -17.70
C TRP A 135 44.03 68.76 -17.60
N LEU A 136 44.72 68.19 -16.65
CA LEU A 136 46.15 68.38 -16.49
C LEU A 136 46.97 67.32 -17.23
N VAL A 137 46.62 66.05 -16.98
CA VAL A 137 47.32 64.89 -17.55
C VAL A 137 46.34 63.81 -17.87
N ASN A 138 46.59 62.99 -18.93
CA ASN A 138 45.85 61.78 -19.22
C ASN A 138 46.76 60.66 -19.76
N SER A 139 46.43 59.43 -19.55
CA SER A 139 47.16 58.24 -20.01
C SER A 139 46.90 57.89 -21.49
N ASN A 140 45.96 58.52 -22.16
CA ASN A 140 45.54 58.13 -23.50
C ASN A 140 46.39 58.80 -24.60
N GLY A 141 47.37 59.63 -24.21
CA GLY A 141 48.36 60.26 -25.14
C GLY A 141 47.81 61.31 -26.11
N ALA A 142 46.50 61.55 -26.05
CA ALA A 142 45.88 62.56 -26.90
C ALA A 142 46.16 64.00 -26.43
N SER A 143 46.22 64.97 -27.32
CA SER A 143 46.19 66.37 -26.91
C SER A 143 45.00 66.63 -26.03
N VAL A 144 45.22 67.29 -24.89
CA VAL A 144 44.20 67.55 -23.88
C VAL A 144 43.08 68.35 -24.53
N PRO A 145 41.88 67.83 -24.65
CA PRO A 145 40.74 68.58 -25.16
C PRO A 145 40.49 69.78 -24.23
N GLN A 146 39.94 70.86 -24.74
CA GLN A 146 39.47 71.99 -23.94
C GLN A 146 38.24 71.60 -23.06
N SER A 147 38.06 70.30 -22.81
CA SER A 147 36.99 69.76 -22.04
C SER A 147 37.19 69.99 -20.54
N ASN A 148 36.13 70.35 -19.86
CA ASN A 148 36.09 70.56 -18.45
C ASN A 148 35.19 69.45 -17.85
N ASN A 149 35.61 68.88 -16.70
CA ASN A 149 34.91 67.82 -15.99
C ASN A 149 34.37 68.26 -14.61
N SER A 150 34.30 69.57 -14.34
CA SER A 150 33.83 70.15 -13.08
C SER A 150 32.34 69.81 -12.76
N ASP A 151 31.59 69.46 -13.79
CA ASP A 151 30.16 69.03 -13.69
C ASP A 151 29.98 67.54 -13.49
N ARG A 152 31.05 66.74 -13.55
CA ARG A 152 30.98 65.30 -13.35
C ARG A 152 30.79 64.97 -11.86
N GLU A 153 29.97 63.92 -11.58
CA GLU A 153 29.62 63.51 -10.24
C GLU A 153 30.85 63.28 -9.33
N TYR A 154 31.87 62.52 -9.78
CA TYR A 154 33.10 62.27 -9.06
C TYR A 154 33.89 63.54 -8.72
N PHE A 155 33.84 64.58 -9.57
CA PHE A 155 34.50 65.86 -9.34
C PHE A 155 33.74 66.69 -8.31
N VAL A 156 32.41 66.79 -8.46
CA VAL A 156 31.52 67.45 -7.49
C VAL A 156 31.65 66.82 -6.11
N PHE A 157 31.63 65.49 -6.06
CA PHE A 157 31.81 64.75 -4.81
C PHE A 157 33.07 65.16 -4.09
N HIS A 158 34.26 65.10 -4.72
CA HIS A 158 35.52 65.44 -4.08
C HIS A 158 35.71 66.93 -3.77
N ARG A 159 35.05 67.81 -4.49
CA ARG A 159 35.03 69.23 -4.15
C ARG A 159 34.25 69.50 -2.85
N GLU A 160 33.16 68.80 -2.62
CA GLU A 160 32.26 69.02 -1.52
C GLU A 160 32.60 68.15 -0.28
N HIS A 161 33.33 67.03 -0.45
CA HIS A 161 33.69 66.09 0.58
C HIS A 161 35.22 66.04 0.79
N PRO A 162 35.72 66.31 1.99
CA PRO A 162 37.16 66.35 2.27
C PRO A 162 37.79 64.97 2.51
N GLU A 163 37.00 63.87 2.45
CA GLU A 163 37.50 62.51 2.70
C GLU A 163 38.54 62.12 1.62
N ARG A 164 39.60 61.44 2.08
CA ARG A 164 40.74 61.01 1.24
C ARG A 164 40.57 59.60 0.69
N GLY A 165 39.50 58.90 1.03
CA GLY A 165 39.19 57.56 0.49
C GLY A 165 38.88 57.56 -1.01
N PRO A 166 38.92 56.40 -1.63
CA PRO A 166 38.44 56.27 -3.02
C PRO A 166 36.94 56.50 -3.07
N HIS A 167 36.51 57.23 -4.09
CA HIS A 167 35.09 57.34 -4.44
C HIS A 167 34.82 56.58 -5.73
N ILE A 168 33.76 55.72 -5.70
CA ILE A 168 33.29 55.00 -6.84
C ILE A 168 31.99 55.66 -7.30
N GLY A 169 32.10 56.40 -8.39
CA GLY A 169 30.95 57.06 -8.99
C GLY A 169 30.10 56.14 -9.87
N PRO A 170 28.98 56.63 -10.37
CA PRO A 170 28.12 55.89 -11.28
C PRO A 170 28.84 55.54 -12.57
N SER A 171 28.43 54.42 -13.21
CA SER A 171 28.89 54.10 -14.55
C SER A 171 28.35 55.10 -15.56
N ILE A 172 29.25 55.66 -16.38
CA ILE A 172 28.96 56.75 -17.32
C ILE A 172 29.60 56.48 -18.67
N LYS A 173 29.13 57.19 -19.72
CA LYS A 173 29.85 57.24 -21.00
C LYS A 173 31.03 58.20 -20.93
N SER A 174 32.20 57.72 -21.35
CA SER A 174 33.43 58.53 -21.47
C SER A 174 33.25 59.66 -22.46
N ARG A 175 33.65 60.90 -22.11
CA ARG A 175 33.63 62.02 -23.00
C ARG A 175 34.67 61.92 -24.13
N SER A 176 35.74 61.17 -23.89
CA SER A 176 36.84 61.01 -24.84
C SER A 176 36.62 59.95 -25.90
N THR A 177 35.94 58.82 -25.52
CA THR A 177 35.76 57.63 -26.38
C THR A 177 34.33 57.26 -26.63
N GLY A 178 33.36 57.71 -25.81
CA GLY A 178 31.97 57.30 -25.86
C GLY A 178 31.69 55.96 -25.21
N GLU A 179 32.71 55.24 -24.72
CA GLU A 179 32.56 53.92 -24.11
C GLU A 179 32.01 53.99 -22.68
N TRP A 180 31.34 52.92 -22.27
CA TRP A 180 30.87 52.78 -20.88
C TRP A 180 32.03 52.48 -19.95
N ILE A 181 32.16 53.30 -18.91
CA ILE A 181 33.21 53.22 -17.89
C ILE A 181 32.67 53.37 -16.49
N MET A 182 33.30 52.67 -15.55
CA MET A 182 33.14 52.90 -14.12
C MET A 182 34.26 53.82 -13.64
N THR A 183 33.93 54.77 -12.77
CA THR A 183 34.88 55.74 -12.27
C THR A 183 35.34 55.40 -10.84
N VAL A 184 36.66 55.41 -10.63
CA VAL A 184 37.31 55.37 -9.32
C VAL A 184 38.11 56.63 -9.21
N SER A 185 37.89 57.43 -8.15
CA SER A 185 38.50 58.76 -8.03
C SER A 185 39.03 59.01 -6.62
N ARG A 186 40.03 59.88 -6.54
CA ARG A 186 40.57 60.37 -5.26
C ARG A 186 40.76 61.88 -5.36
N ARG A 187 40.53 62.55 -4.18
CA ARG A 187 40.76 63.95 -3.98
C ARG A 187 42.26 64.22 -3.94
N ILE A 188 42.69 65.35 -4.58
CA ILE A 188 44.02 65.92 -4.46
C ILE A 188 43.89 67.18 -3.61
N ASN A 189 44.81 67.40 -2.63
CA ASN A 189 44.80 68.57 -1.80
C ASN A 189 46.07 69.40 -2.01
N HIS A 190 45.94 70.71 -1.78
CA HIS A 190 47.06 71.59 -1.53
C HIS A 190 47.70 71.29 -0.16
N PRO A 191 48.93 71.79 0.09
CA PRO A 191 49.59 71.61 1.41
C PRO A 191 48.78 72.10 2.62
N ASP A 192 47.90 73.05 2.42
CA ASP A 192 47.00 73.61 3.42
C ASP A 192 45.69 72.77 3.64
N GLY A 193 45.54 71.66 2.89
CA GLY A 193 44.38 70.79 2.95
C GLY A 193 43.20 71.24 2.04
N SER A 194 43.29 72.38 1.37
CA SER A 194 42.28 72.87 0.43
C SER A 194 42.24 72.00 -0.85
N PHE A 195 41.11 72.03 -1.57
CA PHE A 195 40.88 71.23 -2.77
C PHE A 195 41.79 71.70 -3.93
N ALA A 196 42.63 70.80 -4.40
CA ALA A 196 43.56 71.08 -5.54
C ALA A 196 43.14 70.34 -6.83
N GLY A 197 42.23 69.40 -6.76
CA GLY A 197 41.80 68.67 -7.94
C GLY A 197 41.41 67.22 -7.69
N VAL A 198 41.30 66.44 -8.77
CA VAL A 198 40.88 65.03 -8.72
C VAL A 198 41.78 64.14 -9.56
N ALA A 199 42.24 63.04 -9.01
CA ALA A 199 42.83 61.93 -9.75
C ALA A 199 41.73 60.89 -10.03
N LEU A 200 41.62 60.49 -11.28
CA LEU A 200 40.59 59.60 -11.77
C LEU A 200 41.19 58.39 -12.50
N ALA A 201 40.76 57.21 -12.15
CA ALA A 201 40.89 55.97 -12.93
C ALA A 201 39.54 55.58 -13.49
N THR A 202 39.52 55.19 -14.72
CA THR A 202 38.30 54.68 -15.36
C THR A 202 38.49 53.23 -15.78
N VAL A 203 37.56 52.38 -15.39
CA VAL A 203 37.57 50.93 -15.70
C VAL A 203 36.54 50.65 -16.78
N TYR A 204 36.91 49.90 -17.82
CA TYR A 204 35.97 49.49 -18.85
C TYR A 204 34.85 48.65 -18.29
N LEU A 205 33.58 48.97 -18.58
CA LEU A 205 32.47 48.06 -18.28
C LEU A 205 32.61 46.75 -19.01
N ASN A 206 33.13 46.78 -20.25
CA ASN A 206 33.38 45.57 -21.04
C ASN A 206 34.34 44.59 -20.36
N HIS A 207 35.22 45.04 -19.47
CA HIS A 207 36.05 44.14 -18.66
C HIS A 207 35.20 43.26 -17.78
N PHE A 208 34.22 43.79 -17.05
CA PHE A 208 33.30 43.05 -16.24
C PHE A 208 32.33 42.20 -17.09
N LEU A 209 31.84 42.76 -18.20
CA LEU A 209 30.94 42.03 -19.09
C LEU A 209 31.62 40.80 -19.72
N ALA A 210 32.88 40.92 -20.16
CA ALA A 210 33.65 39.79 -20.68
C ALA A 210 33.87 38.68 -19.66
N LEU A 211 34.10 39.03 -18.37
CA LEU A 211 34.17 38.07 -17.28
C LEU A 211 32.82 37.36 -17.07
N TYR A 212 31.74 38.13 -17.11
CA TYR A 212 30.39 37.60 -16.89
C TYR A 212 29.90 36.74 -18.05
N ASP A 213 30.30 37.07 -19.29
CA ASP A 213 29.94 36.34 -20.51
C ASP A 213 30.52 34.92 -20.56
N GLY A 214 31.67 34.72 -19.89
CA GLY A 214 32.28 33.40 -19.76
C GLY A 214 31.51 32.44 -18.79
N ILE A 215 30.47 32.93 -18.11
CA ILE A 215 29.76 32.19 -17.10
C ILE A 215 28.36 31.81 -17.63
N ASP A 216 28.05 30.50 -17.65
CA ASP A 216 26.73 30.04 -18.05
C ASP A 216 25.70 30.28 -16.92
N MET A 217 24.82 31.24 -17.16
CA MET A 217 23.74 31.63 -16.27
C MET A 217 22.36 31.20 -16.81
N GLY A 218 22.31 30.32 -17.79
CA GLY A 218 21.06 29.97 -18.48
C GLY A 218 20.49 31.14 -19.29
N LYS A 219 19.28 30.99 -19.82
CA LYS A 219 18.67 31.99 -20.72
C LYS A 219 18.25 33.28 -20.03
N ASN A 220 17.79 33.18 -18.76
CA ASN A 220 17.23 34.29 -18.00
C ASN A 220 18.00 34.55 -16.69
N GLY A 221 19.20 34.06 -16.57
CA GLY A 221 20.09 34.37 -15.47
C GLY A 221 20.65 35.79 -15.57
N ALA A 222 21.14 36.31 -14.45
CA ALA A 222 21.71 37.67 -14.41
C ALA A 222 22.89 37.73 -13.45
N ILE A 223 23.90 38.49 -13.83
CA ILE A 223 24.98 38.91 -12.92
C ILE A 223 24.94 40.44 -12.86
N SER A 224 25.04 41.00 -11.66
CA SER A 224 25.01 42.45 -11.51
C SER A 224 26.08 42.92 -10.52
N LEU A 225 26.69 44.03 -10.79
CA LEU A 225 27.48 44.84 -9.87
C LEU A 225 26.66 46.10 -9.56
N ILE A 226 26.40 46.33 -8.29
CA ILE A 226 25.47 47.35 -7.81
C ILE A 226 26.19 48.19 -6.75
N ALA A 227 26.04 49.50 -6.80
CA ALA A 227 26.55 50.38 -5.76
C ALA A 227 25.70 50.29 -4.48
N ASP A 228 26.27 50.60 -3.31
CA ASP A 228 25.58 50.60 -2.02
C ASP A 228 24.32 51.49 -1.95
N ASN A 229 24.30 52.54 -2.78
CA ASN A 229 23.12 53.40 -2.94
C ASN A 229 22.02 52.81 -3.84
N GLY A 230 22.22 51.56 -4.30
CA GLY A 230 21.27 50.84 -5.14
C GLY A 230 21.41 51.11 -6.64
N ASN A 231 22.35 51.93 -7.11
CA ASN A 231 22.53 52.20 -8.53
C ASN A 231 23.24 51.04 -9.23
N LEU A 232 22.66 50.56 -10.31
CA LEU A 232 23.19 49.47 -11.12
C LEU A 232 24.41 49.94 -11.90
N GLN A 233 25.58 49.35 -11.66
CA GLN A 233 26.84 49.68 -12.30
C GLN A 233 27.06 48.86 -13.57
N VAL A 234 26.93 47.55 -13.48
CA VAL A 234 27.11 46.60 -14.58
C VAL A 234 26.05 45.50 -14.43
N ARG A 235 25.52 45.06 -15.56
CA ARG A 235 24.59 43.91 -15.60
C ARG A 235 24.80 43.04 -16.84
N ARG A 236 24.74 41.73 -16.65
CA ARG A 236 24.55 40.76 -17.74
C ARG A 236 23.17 40.09 -17.57
N PRO A 237 22.35 39.96 -18.62
CA PRO A 237 22.57 40.50 -19.97
C PRO A 237 22.64 42.03 -19.97
N PHE A 238 23.49 42.56 -20.86
CA PHE A 238 23.74 44.00 -20.93
C PHE A 238 22.60 44.73 -21.65
N ASN A 239 22.10 45.78 -21.00
CA ASN A 239 21.17 46.73 -21.60
C ASN A 239 21.56 48.15 -21.12
N GLU A 240 21.82 49.06 -22.07
CA GLU A 240 22.21 50.43 -21.72
C GLU A 240 21.20 51.14 -20.82
N ASN A 241 19.90 50.88 -21.00
CA ASN A 241 18.84 51.52 -20.24
C ASN A 241 18.80 51.07 -18.76
N ASP A 242 19.42 49.93 -18.44
CA ASP A 242 19.48 49.42 -17.09
C ASP A 242 20.59 50.10 -16.26
N ILE A 243 21.66 50.59 -16.92
CA ILE A 243 22.82 51.21 -16.26
C ILE A 243 22.40 52.50 -15.56
N GLY A 244 22.75 52.63 -14.29
CA GLY A 244 22.34 53.74 -13.42
C GLY A 244 20.93 53.66 -12.86
N THR A 245 20.14 52.63 -13.25
CA THR A 245 18.81 52.41 -12.66
C THR A 245 18.96 52.05 -11.19
N SER A 246 18.09 52.63 -10.35
CA SER A 246 18.10 52.35 -8.92
C SER A 246 17.27 51.07 -8.62
N VAL A 247 17.91 50.13 -7.93
CA VAL A 247 17.25 48.90 -7.42
C VAL A 247 17.10 48.91 -5.90
N VAL A 248 17.25 50.06 -5.26
CA VAL A 248 17.19 50.22 -3.78
C VAL A 248 15.88 49.74 -3.19
N ASN A 249 14.77 49.87 -3.91
CA ASN A 249 13.44 49.37 -3.45
C ASN A 249 13.24 47.88 -3.65
N GLY A 250 14.24 47.18 -4.23
CA GLY A 250 14.16 45.73 -4.44
C GLY A 250 14.41 44.91 -3.18
N PRO A 251 13.94 43.64 -3.17
CA PRO A 251 14.09 42.75 -1.99
C PRO A 251 15.54 42.55 -1.54
N LEU A 252 16.52 42.63 -2.44
CA LEU A 252 17.93 42.57 -2.09
C LEU A 252 18.32 43.66 -1.08
N PHE A 253 17.91 44.91 -1.32
CA PHE A 253 18.24 46.04 -0.46
C PHE A 253 17.33 46.17 0.74
N THR A 254 16.05 45.85 0.61
CA THR A 254 15.05 46.06 1.68
C THR A 254 14.98 44.89 2.67
N GLN A 255 15.30 43.66 2.24
CA GLN A 255 15.09 42.47 3.04
C GLN A 255 16.37 41.69 3.38
N LEU A 256 17.43 41.80 2.58
CA LEU A 256 18.63 40.96 2.74
C LEU A 256 19.85 41.72 3.23
N LEU A 257 20.25 42.76 2.52
CA LEU A 257 21.44 43.56 2.82
C LEU A 257 21.45 44.29 4.19
N PRO A 258 20.27 44.61 4.79
CA PRO A 258 20.26 45.16 6.15
C PRO A 258 20.72 44.18 7.23
N TYR A 259 20.60 42.86 6.95
CA TYR A 259 20.86 41.82 7.93
C TYR A 259 22.13 41.00 7.65
N ALA A 260 22.62 41.00 6.40
CA ALA A 260 23.78 40.21 6.03
C ALA A 260 24.59 40.85 4.87
N SER A 261 25.93 40.72 4.95
CA SER A 261 26.84 41.14 3.90
C SER A 261 26.91 40.16 2.73
N SER A 262 26.42 38.94 2.90
CA SER A 262 26.37 37.90 1.89
C SER A 262 25.28 36.91 2.22
N GLY A 263 24.75 36.21 1.22
CA GLY A 263 23.72 35.19 1.41
C GLY A 263 23.08 34.77 0.10
N THR A 264 22.04 33.94 0.24
CA THR A 264 21.21 33.48 -0.86
C THR A 264 19.74 33.68 -0.55
N ALA A 265 18.95 33.96 -1.57
CA ALA A 265 17.50 34.02 -1.45
C ALA A 265 16.83 33.82 -2.80
N THR A 266 15.59 33.38 -2.80
CA THR A 266 14.73 33.45 -3.98
C THR A 266 13.96 34.77 -3.96
N ILE A 267 14.24 35.66 -4.91
CA ILE A 267 13.61 36.98 -4.99
C ILE A 267 13.14 37.30 -6.42
N LYS A 268 12.16 38.18 -6.51
CA LYS A 268 11.69 38.72 -7.78
C LYS A 268 12.48 39.99 -8.12
N SER A 269 13.10 40.02 -9.29
CA SER A 269 13.88 41.17 -9.80
C SER A 269 12.98 42.36 -10.07
N VAL A 270 13.39 43.54 -9.61
CA VAL A 270 12.66 44.81 -9.89
C VAL A 270 12.90 45.33 -11.30
N ILE A 271 13.91 44.82 -12.00
CA ILE A 271 14.30 45.30 -13.35
C ILE A 271 13.40 44.64 -14.40
N ASP A 272 13.23 43.32 -14.32
CA ASP A 272 12.56 42.54 -15.37
C ASP A 272 11.43 41.63 -14.85
N GLY A 273 11.13 41.64 -13.54
CA GLY A 273 10.06 40.87 -12.91
C GLY A 273 10.29 39.36 -12.81
N VAL A 274 11.47 38.86 -13.19
CA VAL A 274 11.80 37.44 -13.18
C VAL A 274 12.14 36.98 -11.76
N GLU A 275 11.56 35.86 -11.33
CA GLU A 275 11.89 35.23 -10.05
C GLU A 275 13.17 34.40 -10.17
N ARG A 276 14.17 34.71 -9.35
CA ARG A 276 15.51 34.11 -9.40
C ARG A 276 15.99 33.62 -8.07
N VAL A 277 16.77 32.56 -8.08
CA VAL A 277 17.65 32.15 -6.96
C VAL A 277 18.91 33.02 -7.07
N VAL A 278 19.11 33.86 -6.05
CA VAL A 278 20.15 34.90 -6.06
C VAL A 278 21.17 34.60 -4.95
N GLY A 279 22.44 34.57 -5.32
CA GLY A 279 23.55 34.72 -4.38
C GLY A 279 24.07 36.16 -4.43
N PHE A 280 24.32 36.76 -3.27
CA PHE A 280 24.83 38.13 -3.19
C PHE A 280 25.98 38.25 -2.20
N ARG A 281 26.86 39.23 -2.45
CA ARG A 281 27.98 39.56 -1.57
C ARG A 281 28.42 41.03 -1.72
N ARG A 282 28.65 41.69 -0.55
CA ARG A 282 29.31 42.98 -0.54
C ARG A 282 30.79 42.84 -0.93
N VAL A 283 31.29 43.77 -1.73
CA VAL A 283 32.70 43.84 -2.05
C VAL A 283 33.46 44.44 -0.86
N GLU A 284 34.44 43.70 -0.35
CA GLU A 284 35.17 44.13 0.84
C GLU A 284 35.97 45.42 0.59
N GLY A 285 35.79 46.40 1.46
CA GLY A 285 36.49 47.68 1.38
C GLY A 285 35.94 48.69 0.37
N TYR A 286 34.91 48.33 -0.43
CA TYR A 286 34.31 49.21 -1.41
C TYR A 286 32.77 49.18 -1.33
N PRO A 287 32.09 50.31 -1.66
CA PRO A 287 30.64 50.41 -1.55
C PRO A 287 29.94 49.76 -2.75
N LEU A 288 30.22 48.48 -2.98
CA LEU A 288 29.70 47.70 -4.08
C LEU A 288 29.14 46.35 -3.60
N ILE A 289 28.18 45.86 -4.33
CA ILE A 289 27.53 44.55 -4.10
C ILE A 289 27.52 43.79 -5.43
N VAL A 290 27.93 42.55 -5.39
CA VAL A 290 27.78 41.61 -6.51
C VAL A 290 26.58 40.73 -6.26
N SER A 291 25.79 40.51 -7.28
CA SER A 291 24.72 39.49 -7.27
C SER A 291 24.83 38.59 -8.50
N ALA A 292 24.70 37.27 -8.28
CA ALA A 292 24.59 36.25 -9.32
C ALA A 292 23.24 35.53 -9.14
N ALA A 293 22.47 35.41 -10.21
CA ALA A 293 21.07 35.01 -10.12
C ALA A 293 20.67 34.06 -11.25
N LEU A 294 20.14 32.89 -10.93
CA LEU A 294 19.57 31.93 -11.88
C LEU A 294 18.05 31.98 -11.87
N ASN A 295 17.45 31.83 -13.06
CA ASN A 295 16.00 31.73 -13.14
C ASN A 295 15.48 30.48 -12.39
N LYS A 296 14.59 30.68 -11.42
CA LYS A 296 13.99 29.61 -10.62
C LYS A 296 13.26 28.58 -11.46
N GLN A 297 12.60 29.00 -12.53
CA GLN A 297 11.87 28.08 -13.41
C GLN A 297 12.83 27.16 -14.18
N GLU A 298 13.99 27.68 -14.59
CA GLU A 298 15.04 26.89 -15.26
C GLU A 298 15.72 25.93 -14.28
N VAL A 299 16.02 26.40 -13.06
CA VAL A 299 16.54 25.56 -11.98
C VAL A 299 15.63 24.37 -11.68
N LEU A 300 14.31 24.59 -11.69
CA LEU A 300 13.33 23.55 -11.42
C LEU A 300 12.90 22.75 -12.66
N ALA A 301 13.40 23.08 -13.85
CA ALA A 301 13.00 22.38 -15.08
C ALA A 301 13.43 20.90 -15.07
N ALA A 302 14.67 20.62 -14.67
CA ALA A 302 15.19 19.26 -14.52
C ALA A 302 14.38 18.46 -13.50
N TRP A 303 14.15 19.04 -12.32
CA TRP A 303 13.31 18.42 -11.30
C TRP A 303 11.88 18.11 -11.78
N ARG A 304 11.25 19.03 -12.55
CA ARG A 304 9.91 18.77 -13.10
C ARG A 304 9.90 17.58 -14.04
N GLN A 305 10.91 17.47 -14.91
CA GLN A 305 11.02 16.36 -15.84
C GLN A 305 11.24 15.03 -15.10
N GLU A 306 12.14 15.02 -14.12
CA GLU A 306 12.40 13.85 -13.27
C GLU A 306 11.15 13.44 -12.50
N SER A 307 10.45 14.40 -11.88
CA SER A 307 9.22 14.15 -11.13
C SER A 307 8.09 13.61 -12.01
N LEU A 308 7.96 14.11 -13.25
CA LEU A 308 6.99 13.59 -14.22
C LEU A 308 7.32 12.15 -14.63
N ASN A 309 8.58 11.85 -14.88
CA ASN A 309 9.03 10.51 -15.23
C ASN A 309 8.77 9.53 -14.08
N SER A 310 9.16 9.90 -12.84
CA SER A 310 8.90 9.11 -11.64
C SER A 310 7.41 8.89 -11.40
N ALA A 311 6.58 9.94 -11.54
CA ALA A 311 5.14 9.84 -11.40
C ALA A 311 4.52 8.90 -12.43
N THR A 312 5.01 8.92 -13.68
CA THR A 312 4.56 8.02 -14.74
C THR A 312 4.90 6.57 -14.42
N ILE A 313 6.12 6.30 -13.96
CA ILE A 313 6.56 4.95 -13.57
C ILE A 313 5.71 4.44 -12.41
N VAL A 314 5.51 5.26 -11.37
CA VAL A 314 4.69 4.89 -10.21
C VAL A 314 3.24 4.63 -10.62
N ALA A 315 2.65 5.46 -11.50
CA ALA A 315 1.29 5.25 -12.01
C ALA A 315 1.16 3.92 -12.77
N LEU A 316 2.15 3.56 -13.61
CA LEU A 316 2.18 2.27 -14.30
C LEU A 316 2.29 1.09 -13.32
N LEU A 317 3.18 1.19 -12.32
CA LEU A 317 3.32 0.16 -11.30
C LEU A 317 2.04 -0.03 -10.48
N LEU A 318 1.37 1.07 -10.10
CA LEU A 318 0.09 1.02 -9.40
C LEU A 318 -1.02 0.39 -10.26
N ALA A 319 -1.06 0.68 -11.57
CA ALA A 319 -2.00 0.06 -12.49
C ALA A 319 -1.77 -1.44 -12.63
N ILE A 320 -0.51 -1.88 -12.77
CA ILE A 320 -0.14 -3.30 -12.81
C ILE A 320 -0.52 -3.98 -11.49
N LEU A 321 -0.13 -3.41 -10.35
CA LEU A 321 -0.42 -3.95 -9.02
C LEU A 321 -1.93 -4.03 -8.77
N GLY A 322 -2.68 -2.99 -9.17
CA GLY A 322 -4.14 -2.96 -9.08
C GLY A 322 -4.82 -4.04 -9.92
N THR A 323 -4.36 -4.23 -11.17
CA THR A 323 -4.91 -5.29 -12.05
C THR A 323 -4.58 -6.69 -11.56
N LEU A 324 -3.35 -6.93 -11.09
CA LEU A 324 -2.94 -8.20 -10.49
C LEU A 324 -3.72 -8.48 -9.19
N GLY A 325 -3.84 -7.48 -8.33
CA GLY A 325 -4.61 -7.56 -7.08
C GLY A 325 -6.08 -7.85 -7.35
N TYR A 326 -6.69 -7.17 -8.32
CA TYR A 326 -8.07 -7.44 -8.74
C TYR A 326 -8.25 -8.88 -9.22
N ARG A 327 -7.35 -9.37 -10.09
CA ARG A 327 -7.37 -10.76 -10.57
C ARG A 327 -7.23 -11.75 -9.42
N LEU A 328 -6.28 -11.54 -8.52
CA LEU A 328 -6.06 -12.40 -7.36
C LEU A 328 -7.29 -12.48 -6.47
N ILE A 329 -7.89 -11.34 -6.12
CA ILE A 329 -9.11 -11.27 -5.32
C ILE A 329 -10.27 -11.98 -6.02
N ARG A 330 -10.40 -11.85 -7.34
CA ARG A 330 -11.42 -12.55 -8.13
C ARG A 330 -11.24 -14.06 -8.08
N VAL A 331 -10.00 -14.55 -8.24
CA VAL A 331 -9.68 -15.98 -8.15
C VAL A 331 -9.97 -16.52 -6.76
N MET A 332 -9.56 -15.81 -5.70
CA MET A 332 -9.85 -16.22 -4.31
C MET A 332 -11.36 -16.30 -4.04
N LYS A 333 -12.14 -15.33 -4.52
CA LYS A 333 -13.61 -15.36 -4.38
C LYS A 333 -14.23 -16.54 -5.14
N GLN A 334 -13.74 -16.86 -6.32
CA GLN A 334 -14.21 -17.98 -7.13
C GLN A 334 -13.88 -19.33 -6.47
N GLN A 335 -12.66 -19.48 -5.95
CA GLN A 335 -12.26 -20.69 -5.21
C GLN A 335 -13.14 -20.90 -3.98
N ASN A 336 -13.38 -19.86 -3.19
CA ASN A 336 -14.26 -19.94 -2.02
C ASN A 336 -15.69 -20.35 -2.40
N ARG A 337 -16.20 -19.85 -3.53
CA ARG A 337 -17.53 -20.23 -4.02
C ARG A 337 -17.61 -21.71 -4.39
N VAL A 338 -16.63 -22.19 -5.18
CA VAL A 338 -16.57 -23.61 -5.60
C VAL A 338 -16.41 -24.52 -4.39
N GLN A 339 -15.61 -24.12 -3.40
CA GLN A 339 -15.43 -24.90 -2.17
C GLN A 339 -16.74 -25.02 -1.38
N ASN A 340 -17.53 -23.94 -1.26
CA ASN A 340 -18.83 -23.98 -0.62
C ASN A 340 -19.83 -24.87 -1.38
N GLU A 341 -19.89 -24.76 -2.71
CA GLU A 341 -20.75 -25.61 -3.54
C GLU A 341 -20.39 -27.11 -3.40
N LEU A 342 -19.09 -27.42 -3.27
CA LEU A 342 -18.62 -28.79 -3.05
C LEU A 342 -19.05 -29.34 -1.69
N LEU A 343 -18.94 -28.52 -0.63
CA LEU A 343 -19.36 -28.91 0.72
C LEU A 343 -20.87 -29.17 0.80
N GLU A 344 -21.69 -28.31 0.20
CA GLU A 344 -23.14 -28.51 0.11
C GLU A 344 -23.51 -29.79 -0.66
N ALA A 345 -22.77 -30.09 -1.73
CA ALA A 345 -22.97 -31.32 -2.50
C ALA A 345 -22.59 -32.58 -1.70
N GLN A 346 -21.53 -32.51 -0.89
CA GLN A 346 -21.12 -33.61 -0.02
C GLN A 346 -22.16 -33.88 1.10
N GLU A 347 -22.70 -32.85 1.75
CA GLU A 347 -23.77 -33.01 2.74
C GLU A 347 -25.00 -33.71 2.14
N LYS A 348 -25.42 -33.27 0.96
CA LYS A 348 -26.56 -33.84 0.27
C LYS A 348 -26.35 -35.31 -0.11
N LEU A 349 -25.12 -35.67 -0.51
CA LEU A 349 -24.75 -37.06 -0.79
C LEU A 349 -24.82 -37.92 0.45
N LEU A 350 -24.37 -37.43 1.61
CA LEU A 350 -24.45 -38.15 2.88
C LEU A 350 -25.89 -38.38 3.32
N GLU A 351 -26.78 -37.39 3.20
CA GLU A 351 -28.21 -37.52 3.50
C GLU A 351 -28.90 -38.59 2.64
N ILE A 352 -28.63 -38.54 1.32
CA ILE A 352 -29.19 -39.51 0.37
C ILE A 352 -28.68 -40.91 0.69
N ASN A 353 -27.38 -41.05 0.97
CA ASN A 353 -26.79 -42.35 1.30
C ASN A 353 -27.39 -42.94 2.57
N HIS A 354 -27.56 -42.13 3.63
CA HIS A 354 -28.20 -42.54 4.86
C HIS A 354 -29.67 -42.95 4.63
N SER A 355 -30.41 -42.21 3.82
CA SER A 355 -31.80 -42.55 3.46
C SER A 355 -31.91 -43.87 2.69
N LEU A 356 -30.97 -44.13 1.78
CA LEU A 356 -30.88 -45.40 1.05
C LEU A 356 -30.55 -46.58 1.97
N GLU A 357 -29.67 -46.38 2.94
CA GLU A 357 -29.35 -47.41 3.95
C GLU A 357 -30.58 -47.82 4.78
N LEU A 358 -31.37 -46.84 5.23
CA LEU A 358 -32.61 -47.11 5.98
C LEU A 358 -33.62 -47.88 5.14
N LEU A 359 -33.85 -47.48 3.90
CA LEU A 359 -34.77 -48.19 2.98
C LEU A 359 -34.32 -49.62 2.67
N ALA A 360 -33.03 -49.92 2.74
CA ALA A 360 -32.46 -51.23 2.48
C ALA A 360 -32.61 -52.24 3.67
N LEU A 361 -33.03 -51.81 4.86
CA LEU A 361 -33.10 -52.61 6.06
C LEU A 361 -34.52 -52.91 6.53
N GLU A 362 -35.57 -52.30 5.96
CA GLU A 362 -36.97 -52.51 6.30
C GLU A 362 -37.69 -53.33 5.21
N ASP A 363 -38.72 -54.08 5.60
CA ASP A 363 -39.64 -54.73 4.68
C ASP A 363 -40.73 -53.75 4.25
N ALA A 364 -40.84 -53.54 2.95
CA ALA A 364 -41.73 -52.53 2.36
C ALA A 364 -43.23 -52.80 2.61
N LEU A 365 -43.65 -54.05 2.83
CA LEU A 365 -45.05 -54.38 3.09
C LEU A 365 -45.45 -54.17 4.53
N THR A 366 -44.60 -54.61 5.49
CA THR A 366 -44.95 -54.71 6.89
C THR A 366 -44.32 -53.63 7.77
N GLY A 367 -43.29 -52.91 7.27
CA GLY A 367 -42.52 -51.94 8.04
C GLY A 367 -41.61 -52.55 9.11
N LEU A 368 -41.60 -53.88 9.24
CA LEU A 368 -40.67 -54.57 10.14
C LEU A 368 -39.25 -54.60 9.53
N ALA A 369 -38.27 -54.98 10.34
CA ALA A 369 -36.94 -55.30 9.84
C ALA A 369 -37.04 -56.39 8.76
N ASN A 370 -36.27 -56.26 7.71
CA ASN A 370 -36.16 -57.28 6.69
C ASN A 370 -35.10 -58.35 7.07
N ARG A 371 -35.01 -59.42 6.29
CA ARG A 371 -34.05 -60.50 6.53
C ARG A 371 -32.60 -60.00 6.62
N ARG A 372 -32.21 -58.99 5.83
CA ARG A 372 -30.86 -58.43 5.85
C ARG A 372 -30.58 -57.76 7.22
N GLN A 373 -31.51 -56.99 7.75
CA GLN A 373 -31.39 -56.41 9.09
C GLN A 373 -31.35 -57.46 10.17
N PHE A 374 -32.15 -58.54 10.03
CA PHE A 374 -32.11 -59.68 10.92
C PHE A 374 -30.71 -60.31 10.99
N ASP A 375 -30.09 -60.61 9.84
CA ASP A 375 -28.79 -61.25 9.77
C ASP A 375 -27.71 -60.38 10.46
N LEU A 376 -27.73 -59.06 10.23
CA LEU A 376 -26.83 -58.11 10.88
C LEU A 376 -27.06 -58.03 12.40
N PHE A 377 -28.32 -57.97 12.82
CA PHE A 377 -28.70 -57.88 14.20
C PHE A 377 -28.37 -59.16 15.00
N MET A 378 -28.66 -60.32 14.41
CA MET A 378 -28.33 -61.62 15.01
C MET A 378 -26.84 -61.79 15.21
N LEU A 379 -26.01 -61.40 14.21
CA LEU A 379 -24.57 -61.46 14.34
C LEU A 379 -24.04 -60.54 15.47
N ALA A 380 -24.60 -59.35 15.60
CA ALA A 380 -24.23 -58.39 16.62
C ALA A 380 -24.64 -58.88 18.04
N GLU A 381 -25.89 -59.34 18.18
CA GLU A 381 -26.43 -59.76 19.46
C GLU A 381 -25.83 -61.08 19.94
N MET A 382 -25.56 -62.04 19.05
CA MET A 382 -24.81 -63.25 19.41
C MET A 382 -23.40 -62.91 19.92
N GLY A 383 -22.72 -61.96 19.22
CA GLY A 383 -21.42 -61.46 19.67
C GLY A 383 -21.49 -60.76 21.03
N ARG A 384 -22.59 -60.05 21.34
CA ARG A 384 -22.84 -59.40 22.64
C ARG A 384 -23.12 -60.41 23.70
N ALA A 385 -24.08 -61.32 23.46
CA ALA A 385 -24.48 -62.39 24.38
C ALA A 385 -23.29 -63.25 24.83
N ARG A 386 -22.39 -63.57 23.86
CA ARG A 386 -21.20 -64.36 24.16
C ARG A 386 -20.18 -63.57 25.04
N ARG A 387 -20.02 -62.30 24.84
CA ARG A 387 -19.10 -61.48 25.67
C ARG A 387 -19.66 -61.19 27.06
N SER A 388 -20.93 -60.86 27.14
CA SER A 388 -21.61 -60.56 28.44
C SER A 388 -22.12 -61.75 29.17
N GLN A 389 -21.93 -62.97 28.68
CA GLN A 389 -22.46 -64.21 29.24
C GLN A 389 -23.97 -64.10 29.50
N SER A 390 -24.70 -63.48 28.57
CA SER A 390 -26.16 -63.30 28.66
C SER A 390 -26.89 -64.21 27.70
N MET A 391 -28.13 -64.54 28.03
CA MET A 391 -29.02 -65.31 27.17
C MET A 391 -29.44 -64.49 25.96
N LEU A 392 -29.74 -65.15 24.85
CA LEU A 392 -30.36 -64.57 23.65
C LEU A 392 -31.37 -65.52 23.13
N ALA A 393 -32.63 -65.08 23.03
CA ALA A 393 -33.66 -65.94 22.47
C ALA A 393 -34.15 -65.43 21.11
N MET A 394 -34.69 -66.37 20.35
CA MET A 394 -35.38 -66.04 19.13
C MET A 394 -36.65 -66.86 18.95
N LEU A 395 -37.57 -66.25 18.28
CA LEU A 395 -38.82 -66.91 17.86
C LEU A 395 -38.79 -66.97 16.30
N MET A 396 -39.16 -68.10 15.77
CA MET A 396 -39.55 -68.26 14.40
C MET A 396 -41.08 -68.44 14.36
N ILE A 397 -41.76 -67.68 13.52
CA ILE A 397 -43.21 -67.55 13.46
C ILE A 397 -43.68 -67.78 12.05
N ASP A 398 -44.68 -68.57 11.80
CA ASP A 398 -45.28 -68.79 10.51
C ASP A 398 -46.80 -68.71 10.64
N VAL A 399 -47.44 -68.13 9.65
CA VAL A 399 -48.88 -67.92 9.58
C VAL A 399 -49.56 -69.24 9.11
N ASP A 400 -50.37 -69.84 10.01
CA ASP A 400 -51.02 -71.10 9.74
C ASP A 400 -51.96 -70.98 8.54
N HIS A 401 -51.85 -71.97 7.62
CA HIS A 401 -52.69 -72.05 6.40
C HIS A 401 -52.73 -70.78 5.53
N PHE A 402 -51.69 -69.94 5.55
CA PHE A 402 -51.67 -68.67 4.85
C PHE A 402 -51.85 -68.83 3.33
N LYS A 403 -51.34 -69.90 2.72
CA LYS A 403 -51.58 -70.20 1.32
C LYS A 403 -53.07 -70.36 1.04
N LEU A 404 -53.81 -71.15 1.90
CA LEU A 404 -55.26 -71.32 1.74
C LEU A 404 -56.01 -69.97 1.95
N PHE A 405 -55.52 -69.15 2.85
CA PHE A 405 -56.02 -67.76 2.97
C PHE A 405 -55.88 -66.95 1.68
N ASN A 406 -54.69 -66.94 1.08
CA ASN A 406 -54.47 -66.27 -0.19
C ASN A 406 -55.30 -66.85 -1.32
N ASP A 407 -55.40 -68.16 -1.41
CA ASP A 407 -56.20 -68.84 -2.42
C ASP A 407 -57.69 -68.50 -2.31
N HIS A 408 -58.19 -68.26 -1.11
CA HIS A 408 -59.60 -67.95 -0.85
C HIS A 408 -59.94 -66.46 -0.90
N TYR A 409 -59.06 -65.56 -0.34
CA TYR A 409 -59.32 -64.12 -0.17
C TYR A 409 -58.51 -63.23 -1.16
N GLY A 410 -57.57 -63.83 -1.87
CA GLY A 410 -56.68 -63.11 -2.79
C GLY A 410 -55.49 -62.52 -2.09
N HIS A 411 -54.41 -62.21 -2.88
CA HIS A 411 -53.13 -61.70 -2.40
C HIS A 411 -53.23 -60.35 -1.69
N VAL A 412 -54.15 -59.44 -2.13
CA VAL A 412 -54.35 -58.15 -1.51
C VAL A 412 -54.86 -58.30 -0.03
N ALA A 413 -55.75 -59.22 0.18
CA ALA A 413 -56.20 -59.55 1.52
C ALA A 413 -55.10 -60.23 2.37
N GLY A 414 -54.27 -61.07 1.74
CA GLY A 414 -53.08 -61.65 2.36
C GLY A 414 -52.06 -60.59 2.79
N ASP A 415 -51.81 -59.64 1.95
CA ASP A 415 -50.91 -58.50 2.28
C ASP A 415 -51.44 -57.71 3.50
N GLU A 416 -52.75 -57.46 3.57
CA GLU A 416 -53.35 -56.77 4.72
C GLU A 416 -53.32 -57.64 5.97
N CYS A 417 -53.50 -58.94 5.82
CA CYS A 417 -53.32 -59.91 6.89
C CYS A 417 -51.89 -59.82 7.47
N LEU A 418 -50.87 -59.83 6.62
CA LEU A 418 -49.47 -59.72 7.08
C LEU A 418 -49.19 -58.39 7.75
N ARG A 419 -49.76 -57.25 7.27
CA ARG A 419 -49.65 -55.95 7.97
C ARG A 419 -50.29 -56.00 9.37
N ARG A 420 -51.44 -56.59 9.50
CA ARG A 420 -52.09 -56.72 10.78
C ARG A 420 -51.33 -57.64 11.75
N ILE A 421 -50.77 -58.74 11.25
CA ILE A 421 -49.91 -59.62 12.03
C ILE A 421 -48.64 -58.91 12.50
N SER A 422 -48.01 -58.17 11.60
CA SER A 422 -46.79 -57.38 11.93
C SER A 422 -47.06 -56.33 13.01
N ALA A 423 -48.21 -55.67 13.01
CA ALA A 423 -48.63 -54.74 14.04
C ALA A 423 -48.81 -55.46 15.39
N VAL A 424 -49.50 -56.63 15.40
CA VAL A 424 -49.67 -57.43 16.58
C VAL A 424 -48.35 -57.94 17.16
N ILE A 425 -47.41 -58.36 16.33
CA ILE A 425 -46.06 -58.75 16.76
C ILE A 425 -45.35 -57.56 17.40
N THR A 426 -45.37 -56.41 16.75
CA THR A 426 -44.70 -55.14 17.23
C THR A 426 -45.31 -54.74 18.60
N GLU A 427 -46.63 -54.79 18.77
CA GLU A 427 -47.28 -54.44 20.03
C GLU A 427 -47.00 -55.47 21.12
N SER A 428 -46.66 -56.70 20.74
CA SER A 428 -46.37 -57.78 21.67
C SER A 428 -44.97 -57.75 22.26
N ILE A 429 -44.02 -57.11 21.52
CA ILE A 429 -42.65 -56.92 21.95
C ILE A 429 -42.46 -55.43 22.30
N GLN A 430 -42.23 -55.09 23.53
CA GLN A 430 -42.17 -53.69 23.99
C GLN A 430 -40.82 -53.31 24.61
N ARG A 431 -39.84 -54.21 24.62
CA ARG A 431 -38.54 -53.91 25.22
C ARG A 431 -37.64 -53.21 24.19
N PRO A 432 -36.99 -52.11 24.58
CA PRO A 432 -35.95 -51.54 23.74
C PRO A 432 -34.86 -52.59 23.50
N GLY A 433 -34.63 -52.95 22.28
CA GLY A 433 -33.61 -53.91 21.86
C GLY A 433 -34.21 -55.25 21.36
N ASP A 434 -35.51 -55.52 21.51
CA ASP A 434 -36.17 -56.62 20.80
C ASP A 434 -36.37 -56.24 19.32
N LEU A 435 -36.16 -57.17 18.40
CA LEU A 435 -36.33 -56.96 16.98
C LEU A 435 -37.39 -57.85 16.38
N ALA A 436 -38.42 -57.25 15.79
CA ALA A 436 -39.39 -57.95 14.96
C ALA A 436 -38.97 -57.89 13.52
N VAL A 437 -39.04 -58.95 12.77
CA VAL A 437 -38.53 -59.16 11.43
C VAL A 437 -39.54 -59.83 10.57
N ARG A 438 -39.72 -59.41 9.35
CA ARG A 438 -40.30 -60.27 8.33
C ARG A 438 -39.19 -61.09 7.69
N TYR A 439 -39.12 -62.37 8.00
CA TYR A 439 -38.04 -63.27 7.59
C TYR A 439 -38.17 -63.68 6.10
N GLY A 440 -39.41 -63.86 5.64
CA GLY A 440 -39.72 -64.11 4.24
C GLY A 440 -41.19 -64.57 4.05
N GLY A 441 -41.86 -64.17 2.95
CA GLY A 441 -43.24 -64.59 2.69
C GLY A 441 -44.21 -64.34 3.82
N GLU A 442 -44.69 -65.43 4.47
CA GLU A 442 -45.54 -65.46 5.62
C GLU A 442 -44.79 -65.73 6.92
N GLU A 443 -43.47 -65.77 6.88
CA GLU A 443 -42.62 -66.07 8.03
C GLU A 443 -42.13 -64.79 8.70
N PHE A 444 -42.19 -64.74 10.02
CA PHE A 444 -41.69 -63.68 10.88
C PHE A 444 -40.68 -64.25 11.87
N ALA A 445 -39.77 -63.41 12.30
CA ALA A 445 -38.86 -63.73 13.39
C ALA A 445 -38.89 -62.67 14.45
N VAL A 446 -38.64 -63.03 15.69
CA VAL A 446 -38.41 -62.05 16.77
C VAL A 446 -37.16 -62.46 17.51
N VAL A 447 -36.25 -61.47 17.69
CA VAL A 447 -35.01 -61.65 18.45
C VAL A 447 -35.16 -60.94 19.78
N LEU A 448 -34.83 -61.62 20.84
CA LEU A 448 -35.05 -61.19 22.23
C LEU A 448 -33.72 -61.24 23.00
N PRO A 449 -32.91 -60.17 22.97
CA PRO A 449 -31.68 -60.12 23.77
C PRO A 449 -31.92 -60.18 25.25
N GLY A 450 -31.05 -60.88 26.01
CA GLY A 450 -31.13 -60.99 27.45
C GLY A 450 -32.33 -61.78 27.95
N THR A 451 -32.95 -62.64 27.11
CA THR A 451 -34.16 -63.41 27.43
C THR A 451 -33.81 -64.89 27.39
N ASP A 452 -34.27 -65.62 28.42
CA ASP A 452 -34.13 -67.05 28.47
C ASP A 452 -35.30 -67.78 27.77
N TYR A 453 -35.28 -69.12 27.72
CA TYR A 453 -36.29 -69.87 27.00
C TYR A 453 -37.70 -69.75 27.66
N VAL A 454 -37.79 -69.50 28.97
CA VAL A 454 -39.08 -69.31 29.69
C VAL A 454 -39.68 -67.96 29.30
N GLY A 455 -38.85 -66.88 29.32
CA GLY A 455 -39.29 -65.56 28.93
C GLY A 455 -39.63 -65.47 27.43
N ALA A 456 -38.88 -66.16 26.58
CA ALA A 456 -39.14 -66.21 25.13
C ALA A 456 -40.45 -66.98 24.85
N PHE A 457 -40.71 -68.08 25.56
CA PHE A 457 -41.97 -68.82 25.46
C PHE A 457 -43.20 -68.00 25.89
N LEU A 458 -43.05 -67.19 26.92
CA LEU A 458 -44.12 -66.27 27.34
C LEU A 458 -44.42 -65.22 26.27
N VAL A 459 -43.36 -64.68 25.62
CA VAL A 459 -43.54 -63.76 24.49
C VAL A 459 -44.17 -64.45 23.31
N ALA A 460 -43.75 -65.67 22.98
CA ALA A 460 -44.34 -66.46 21.92
C ALA A 460 -45.83 -66.71 22.15
N GLU A 461 -46.22 -67.14 23.34
CA GLU A 461 -47.61 -67.34 23.70
C GLU A 461 -48.44 -66.07 23.76
N LYS A 462 -47.80 -64.92 24.11
CA LYS A 462 -48.44 -63.62 24.05
C LYS A 462 -48.74 -63.25 22.58
N ILE A 463 -47.75 -63.39 21.66
CA ILE A 463 -47.94 -63.16 20.23
C ILE A 463 -49.02 -64.09 19.67
N ARG A 464 -48.94 -65.40 19.91
CA ARG A 464 -49.88 -66.36 19.43
C ARG A 464 -51.34 -66.01 19.80
N ARG A 465 -51.59 -65.75 21.09
CA ARG A 465 -52.91 -65.35 21.60
C ARG A 465 -53.37 -64.02 20.99
N ALA A 466 -52.46 -63.02 20.88
CA ALA A 466 -52.81 -61.73 20.32
C ALA A 466 -53.18 -61.83 18.82
N VAL A 467 -52.47 -62.63 18.04
CA VAL A 467 -52.85 -62.91 16.65
C VAL A 467 -54.21 -63.59 16.53
N GLN A 468 -54.48 -64.64 17.38
CA GLN A 468 -55.79 -65.32 17.42
C GLN A 468 -56.91 -64.35 17.86
N GLN A 469 -56.63 -63.49 18.85
CA GLN A 469 -57.60 -62.48 19.34
C GLN A 469 -57.82 -61.33 18.34
N ALA A 470 -56.91 -61.10 17.44
CA ALA A 470 -57.09 -60.13 16.37
C ALA A 470 -58.25 -60.47 15.44
N GLY A 471 -58.71 -61.67 15.47
CA GLY A 471 -59.98 -62.13 14.86
C GLY A 471 -59.98 -61.94 13.33
N ILE A 472 -58.83 -62.14 12.70
CA ILE A 472 -58.75 -62.05 11.22
C ILE A 472 -59.49 -63.29 10.70
N VAL A 473 -60.62 -63.10 10.03
CA VAL A 473 -61.49 -64.21 9.55
C VAL A 473 -60.73 -65.06 8.54
N HIS A 474 -60.67 -66.36 8.77
CA HIS A 474 -60.10 -67.37 7.86
C HIS A 474 -60.99 -68.60 7.86
N SER A 475 -61.85 -68.75 6.86
CA SER A 475 -62.85 -69.79 6.75
C SER A 475 -62.30 -71.22 6.81
N GLU A 476 -61.06 -71.41 6.35
CA GLU A 476 -60.35 -72.69 6.40
C GLU A 476 -59.27 -72.72 7.47
N GLY A 477 -59.26 -71.70 8.34
CA GLY A 477 -58.33 -71.56 9.48
C GLY A 477 -58.81 -72.29 10.70
N ILE A 478 -57.95 -72.43 11.73
CA ILE A 478 -58.25 -73.02 13.02
C ILE A 478 -59.23 -72.07 13.75
N GLU A 479 -60.35 -72.64 14.24
CA GLU A 479 -61.41 -71.84 14.86
C GLU A 479 -62.01 -70.74 14.01
N GLY A 480 -61.84 -70.79 12.68
CA GLY A 480 -62.33 -69.76 11.74
C GLY A 480 -61.54 -68.43 11.67
N VAL A 481 -60.37 -68.41 12.27
CA VAL A 481 -59.51 -67.23 12.32
C VAL A 481 -58.06 -67.55 11.89
N VAL A 482 -57.32 -66.54 11.55
CA VAL A 482 -55.87 -66.65 11.33
C VAL A 482 -55.15 -66.90 12.63
N THR A 483 -54.30 -67.94 12.63
CA THR A 483 -53.43 -68.28 13.75
C THR A 483 -51.97 -68.39 13.32
N VAL A 484 -51.05 -68.48 14.24
CA VAL A 484 -49.64 -68.65 14.02
C VAL A 484 -49.07 -69.82 14.79
N SER A 485 -48.10 -70.50 14.20
CA SER A 485 -47.26 -71.49 14.84
C SER A 485 -45.90 -70.94 15.14
N LEU A 486 -45.38 -71.11 16.37
CA LEU A 486 -44.15 -70.51 16.79
C LEU A 486 -43.16 -71.57 17.28
N GLY A 487 -41.91 -71.43 16.86
CA GLY A 487 -40.76 -72.13 17.41
C GLY A 487 -39.90 -71.18 18.23
N VAL A 488 -39.59 -71.63 19.43
CA VAL A 488 -38.81 -70.85 20.42
C VAL A 488 -37.48 -71.52 20.65
N CYS A 489 -36.41 -70.76 20.51
CA CYS A 489 -35.04 -71.18 20.83
C CYS A 489 -34.31 -70.12 21.65
N ALA A 490 -33.51 -70.57 22.62
CA ALA A 490 -32.66 -69.67 23.38
C ALA A 490 -31.20 -70.12 23.32
N TYR A 491 -30.29 -69.19 23.14
CA TYR A 491 -28.86 -69.38 23.23
C TYR A 491 -28.45 -69.39 24.72
N ASP A 492 -27.81 -70.48 25.12
CA ASP A 492 -27.11 -70.56 26.39
C ASP A 492 -25.63 -70.15 26.21
N PRO A 493 -25.14 -69.18 26.97
CA PRO A 493 -23.74 -68.79 26.92
C PRO A 493 -22.73 -69.92 27.13
N ALA A 494 -23.14 -70.97 27.86
CA ALA A 494 -22.34 -72.16 28.07
C ALA A 494 -22.24 -73.05 26.82
N SER A 495 -23.12 -72.86 25.84
CA SER A 495 -23.07 -73.55 24.55
C SER A 495 -22.16 -72.91 23.59
N GLN A 496 -21.60 -73.66 22.63
CA GLN A 496 -20.83 -73.14 21.53
C GLN A 496 -21.65 -72.90 20.24
N ALA A 497 -22.97 -72.78 20.37
CA ALA A 497 -23.91 -72.65 19.28
C ALA A 497 -23.65 -71.34 18.49
N LYS A 498 -23.82 -71.40 17.17
CA LYS A 498 -23.77 -70.26 16.26
C LYS A 498 -25.16 -69.73 15.96
N ALA A 499 -25.28 -68.55 15.34
CA ALA A 499 -26.56 -67.97 14.96
C ALA A 499 -27.38 -68.92 14.07
N ASP A 500 -26.74 -69.56 13.09
CA ASP A 500 -27.41 -70.52 12.20
C ASP A 500 -27.97 -71.74 12.96
N ASP A 501 -27.36 -72.18 14.09
CA ASP A 501 -27.83 -73.28 14.94
C ASP A 501 -29.13 -72.88 15.67
N LEU A 502 -29.19 -71.63 16.19
CA LEU A 502 -30.38 -71.06 16.79
C LEU A 502 -31.54 -70.95 15.81
N ILE A 503 -31.26 -70.42 14.66
CA ILE A 503 -32.24 -70.24 13.57
C ILE A 503 -32.80 -71.60 13.18
N SER A 504 -31.93 -72.59 12.93
CA SER A 504 -32.33 -73.97 12.64
C SER A 504 -33.13 -74.66 13.75
N ALA A 505 -32.74 -74.42 14.99
CA ALA A 505 -33.44 -74.98 16.12
C ALA A 505 -34.86 -74.36 16.27
N ALA A 506 -35.00 -73.06 16.19
CA ALA A 506 -36.29 -72.36 16.23
C ALA A 506 -37.18 -72.78 15.03
N ASP A 507 -36.63 -72.89 13.81
CA ASP A 507 -37.37 -73.37 12.66
C ASP A 507 -37.89 -74.79 12.81
N LYS A 508 -37.05 -75.73 13.31
CA LYS A 508 -37.47 -77.08 13.64
C LYS A 508 -38.57 -77.12 14.68
N ALA A 509 -38.48 -76.28 15.70
CA ALA A 509 -39.52 -76.21 16.72
C ALA A 509 -40.84 -75.66 16.16
N MET A 510 -40.79 -74.68 15.29
CA MET A 510 -41.94 -74.15 14.55
C MET A 510 -42.58 -75.24 13.66
N TYR A 511 -41.77 -76.03 12.96
CA TYR A 511 -42.25 -77.14 12.16
C TYR A 511 -42.94 -78.17 13.01
N VAL A 512 -42.41 -78.48 14.22
CA VAL A 512 -43.09 -79.38 15.21
C VAL A 512 -44.44 -78.77 15.62
N ALA A 513 -44.52 -77.46 15.89
CA ALA A 513 -45.79 -76.79 16.22
C ALA A 513 -46.80 -76.95 15.07
N LYS A 514 -46.41 -76.80 13.81
CA LYS A 514 -47.25 -77.02 12.63
C LYS A 514 -47.72 -78.49 12.50
N ALA A 515 -46.85 -79.46 12.77
CA ALA A 515 -47.17 -80.88 12.69
C ALA A 515 -48.05 -81.35 13.87
N SER A 516 -47.96 -80.69 15.03
CA SER A 516 -48.73 -81.08 16.26
C SER A 516 -50.13 -80.47 16.33
N GLY A 517 -50.62 -79.82 15.30
CA GLY A 517 -51.96 -79.27 15.26
C GLY A 517 -52.06 -77.78 15.08
N ARG A 518 -50.92 -77.11 14.92
CA ARG A 518 -50.80 -75.63 14.71
C ARG A 518 -51.29 -74.80 15.89
N ASN A 519 -51.35 -73.44 15.73
CA ASN A 519 -51.78 -72.49 16.76
C ASN A 519 -51.16 -72.82 18.13
N MET A 520 -49.86 -73.05 18.17
CA MET A 520 -49.12 -73.38 19.39
C MET A 520 -47.69 -72.93 19.33
N SER A 521 -47.07 -72.76 20.49
CA SER A 521 -45.66 -72.49 20.61
C SER A 521 -44.93 -73.74 21.12
N VAL A 522 -43.77 -74.03 20.47
CA VAL A 522 -42.94 -75.20 20.83
C VAL A 522 -41.54 -74.73 21.16
N ILE A 523 -40.95 -75.20 22.23
CA ILE A 523 -39.54 -74.90 22.60
C ILE A 523 -38.66 -75.93 21.91
N ALA A 524 -37.58 -75.46 21.29
CA ALA A 524 -36.57 -76.34 20.76
C ALA A 524 -35.85 -77.10 21.85
N ASN A 525 -35.80 -78.44 21.73
CA ASN A 525 -35.11 -79.34 22.65
C ASN A 525 -33.58 -79.29 22.45
#